data_3ad7fb1f64aa4b3ffd56b0c29dc9b1ca
#
_entry.id   3ad7fb1f64aa4b3ffd56b0c29dc9b1ca
#
_cell.length_a   1.000
_cell.length_b   1.000
_cell.length_c   1.000
_cell.angle_alpha   90.00
_cell.angle_beta   90.00
_cell.angle_gamma   90.00
#
_symmetry.space_group_name_H-M   'P 1'
#
loop_
_entity.id
_entity.type
_entity.pdbx_description
1 polymer ?
#
loop_
_entity_poly.entity_id
_entity_poly.type
_entity_poly.pdbx_seq_one_letter_code
_entity_poly.pdbx_strand_id
1 'polypeptide(L)'
;HMLTGAALDMQEGMVLFGEEAKASYQEAWSRWRRKQKMYSAAGISLEEQEAFLLGKQQAEELQELAGEIEESNIRALLQRVAEVYVNRFDHAEKERGNFEFLQTVRADYLPEVEKMARKYIQMEKLDETAKDTFAAEKFGKFLENFPGMDGL
;
A
#
# COMPACT_ATOMS: atom_id res chain seq x y z
N HIS A 1 7.29 -19.81 3.48
CA HIS A 1 8.06 -18.85 2.72
C HIS A 1 8.43 -17.59 3.45
N MET A 2 7.47 -16.73 3.76
CA MET A 2 7.71 -15.49 4.51
C MET A 2 8.27 -15.74 5.89
N LEU A 3 7.81 -16.77 6.57
CA LEU A 3 8.29 -17.13 7.90
C LEU A 3 9.79 -17.47 7.90
N THR A 4 10.20 -18.33 6.97
CA THR A 4 11.59 -18.75 6.83
C THR A 4 12.48 -17.60 6.40
N GLY A 5 12.02 -16.80 5.42
CA GLY A 5 12.75 -15.64 4.93
C GLY A 5 12.98 -14.58 6.00
N ALA A 6 11.95 -14.26 6.78
CA ALA A 6 12.05 -13.28 7.86
C ALA A 6 13.04 -13.72 8.94
N ALA A 7 13.03 -15.01 9.31
CA ALA A 7 13.93 -15.54 10.31
C ALA A 7 15.39 -15.53 9.85
N LEU A 8 15.64 -15.90 8.58
CA LEU A 8 16.98 -15.86 7.99
C LEU A 8 17.52 -14.45 7.89
N ASP A 9 16.69 -13.51 7.41
CA ASP A 9 17.07 -12.11 7.31
C ASP A 9 17.44 -11.52 8.66
N MET A 10 16.70 -11.87 9.70
CA MET A 10 16.99 -11.43 11.05
C MET A 10 18.35 -11.94 11.52
N GLN A 11 18.65 -13.24 11.32
CA GLN A 11 19.94 -13.82 11.72
C GLN A 11 21.10 -13.20 10.97
N GLU A 12 20.97 -13.04 9.66
CA GLU A 12 22.01 -12.40 8.86
C GLU A 12 22.28 -10.97 9.29
N GLY A 13 21.22 -10.19 9.58
CA GLY A 13 21.36 -8.85 10.06
C GLY A 13 22.09 -8.77 11.40
N MET A 14 21.80 -9.70 12.32
CA MET A 14 22.47 -9.75 13.61
C MET A 14 23.97 -10.05 13.48
N VAL A 15 24.33 -10.91 12.56
CA VAL A 15 25.73 -11.29 12.34
C VAL A 15 26.51 -10.17 11.65
N LEU A 16 25.91 -9.55 10.64
CA LEU A 16 26.60 -8.59 9.77
C LEU A 16 26.70 -7.17 10.33
N PHE A 17 25.70 -6.73 11.08
CA PHE A 17 25.54 -5.30 11.40
C PHE A 17 25.68 -4.95 12.89
N GLY A 18 25.92 -5.92 13.77
CA GLY A 18 26.18 -5.65 15.17
C GLY A 18 24.95 -5.35 16.03
N GLU A 19 25.17 -4.73 17.21
CA GLU A 19 24.14 -4.58 18.24
C GLU A 19 22.97 -3.68 17.85
N GLU A 20 23.19 -2.59 17.14
CA GLU A 20 22.11 -1.70 16.70
C GLU A 20 21.19 -2.40 15.69
N ALA A 21 21.78 -3.09 14.74
CA ALA A 21 21.02 -3.88 13.77
C ALA A 21 20.29 -5.02 14.47
N LYS A 22 20.91 -5.65 15.47
CA LYS A 22 20.29 -6.69 16.28
C LYS A 22 19.01 -6.18 16.94
N ALA A 23 19.05 -5.03 17.58
CA ALA A 23 17.88 -4.43 18.23
C ALA A 23 16.76 -4.15 17.21
N SER A 24 17.11 -3.59 16.04
CA SER A 24 16.18 -3.31 14.96
C SER A 24 15.53 -4.60 14.44
N TYR A 25 16.32 -5.64 14.21
CA TYR A 25 15.81 -6.94 13.75
C TYR A 25 14.94 -7.63 14.80
N GLN A 26 15.29 -7.52 16.07
CA GLN A 26 14.48 -8.08 17.16
C GLN A 26 13.12 -7.39 17.26
N GLU A 27 13.08 -6.06 17.09
CA GLU A 27 11.83 -5.31 17.07
C GLU A 27 10.96 -5.71 15.90
N ALA A 28 11.55 -5.79 14.69
CA ALA A 28 10.83 -6.23 13.49
C ALA A 28 10.28 -7.65 13.66
N TRP A 29 11.07 -8.54 14.24
CA TRP A 29 10.66 -9.91 14.54
C TRP A 29 9.50 -9.95 15.52
N SER A 30 9.54 -9.16 16.58
CA SER A 30 8.46 -9.08 17.57
C SER A 30 7.15 -8.57 16.95
N ARG A 31 7.24 -7.56 16.09
CA ARG A 31 6.08 -7.06 15.36
C ARG A 31 5.50 -8.12 14.43
N TRP A 32 6.36 -8.82 13.71
CA TRP A 32 5.95 -9.89 12.82
C TRP A 32 5.23 -11.00 13.58
N ARG A 33 5.77 -11.43 14.73
CA ARG A 33 5.15 -12.46 15.57
C ARG A 33 3.80 -12.06 16.10
N ARG A 34 3.63 -10.80 16.53
CA ARG A 34 2.34 -10.27 16.97
C ARG A 34 1.33 -10.32 15.84
N LYS A 35 1.73 -9.91 14.64
CA LYS A 35 0.87 -9.92 13.46
C LYS A 35 0.43 -11.35 13.12
N GLN A 36 1.35 -12.30 13.20
CA GLN A 36 1.03 -13.71 12.96
C GLN A 36 -0.01 -14.26 13.94
N LYS A 37 0.09 -13.87 15.20
CA LYS A 37 -0.91 -14.26 16.21
C LYS A 37 -2.29 -13.68 15.88
N MET A 38 -2.33 -12.42 15.47
CA MET A 38 -3.58 -11.76 15.07
C MET A 38 -4.20 -12.45 13.86
N TYR A 39 -3.40 -12.75 12.86
CA TYR A 39 -3.88 -13.42 11.65
C TYR A 39 -4.35 -14.85 11.95
N SER A 40 -3.62 -15.58 12.77
CA SER A 40 -4.04 -16.93 13.18
C SER A 40 -5.36 -16.91 13.93
N ALA A 41 -5.53 -15.97 14.85
CA ALA A 41 -6.78 -15.81 15.61
C ALA A 41 -7.95 -15.45 14.69
N ALA A 42 -7.71 -14.69 13.63
CA ALA A 42 -8.71 -14.31 12.64
C ALA A 42 -8.97 -15.38 11.59
N GLY A 43 -8.17 -16.47 11.56
CA GLY A 43 -8.29 -17.53 10.57
C GLY A 43 -7.77 -17.15 9.18
N ILE A 44 -6.81 -16.24 9.11
CA ILE A 44 -6.23 -15.74 7.86
C ILE A 44 -5.08 -16.67 7.43
N SER A 45 -5.14 -17.17 6.20
CA SER A 45 -4.12 -18.07 5.65
C SER A 45 -2.83 -17.32 5.29
N LEU A 46 -1.74 -18.06 5.07
CA LEU A 46 -0.47 -17.49 4.61
C LEU A 46 -0.62 -16.80 3.25
N GLU A 47 -1.41 -17.38 2.36
CA GLU A 47 -1.67 -16.82 1.04
C GLU A 47 -2.36 -15.45 1.15
N GLU A 48 -3.37 -15.37 2.03
CA GLU A 48 -4.05 -14.11 2.30
C GLU A 48 -3.10 -13.07 2.90
N GLN A 49 -2.23 -13.49 3.83
CA GLN A 49 -1.23 -12.63 4.45
C GLN A 49 -0.28 -12.02 3.41
N GLU A 50 0.18 -12.84 2.47
CA GLU A 50 1.04 -12.37 1.37
C GLU A 50 0.32 -11.37 0.49
N ALA A 51 -0.93 -11.64 0.15
CA ALA A 51 -1.75 -10.72 -0.64
C ALA A 51 -1.94 -9.37 0.09
N PHE A 52 -2.18 -9.39 1.39
CA PHE A 52 -2.34 -8.18 2.18
C PHE A 52 -1.03 -7.38 2.25
N LEU A 53 0.10 -8.05 2.40
CA LEU A 53 1.41 -7.40 2.40
C LEU A 53 1.67 -6.71 1.06
N LEU A 54 1.40 -7.40 -0.04
CA LEU A 54 1.55 -6.82 -1.37
C LEU A 54 0.64 -5.62 -1.57
N GLY A 55 -0.61 -5.73 -1.14
CA GLY A 55 -1.57 -4.63 -1.21
C GLY A 55 -1.11 -3.40 -0.42
N LYS A 56 -0.58 -3.62 0.77
CA LYS A 56 -0.02 -2.54 1.59
C LYS A 56 1.16 -1.86 0.88
N GLN A 57 2.07 -2.63 0.31
CA GLN A 57 3.20 -2.09 -0.43
C GLN A 57 2.76 -1.27 -1.64
N GLN A 58 1.75 -1.74 -2.38
CA GLN A 58 1.18 -0.98 -3.48
C GLN A 58 0.59 0.35 -3.02
N ALA A 59 -0.16 0.33 -1.91
CA ALA A 59 -0.75 1.55 -1.36
C ALA A 59 0.31 2.52 -0.84
N GLU A 60 1.36 2.03 -0.23
CA GLU A 60 2.50 2.85 0.21
C GLU A 60 3.20 3.51 -0.97
N GLU A 61 3.35 2.79 -2.08
CA GLU A 61 3.91 3.35 -3.30
C GLU A 61 3.04 4.48 -3.86
N LEU A 62 1.71 4.35 -3.76
CA LEU A 62 0.82 5.43 -4.15
C LEU A 62 0.98 6.67 -3.27
N GLN A 63 1.29 6.51 -1.99
CA GLN A 63 1.60 7.65 -1.12
C GLN A 63 2.83 8.41 -1.62
N GLU A 64 3.85 7.68 -2.04
CA GLU A 64 5.06 8.30 -2.60
C GLU A 64 4.75 9.02 -3.90
N LEU A 65 3.98 8.40 -4.80
CA LEU A 65 3.58 9.03 -6.05
C LEU A 65 2.75 10.29 -5.81
N ALA A 66 1.87 10.29 -4.82
CA ALA A 66 1.08 11.47 -4.48
C ALA A 66 1.97 12.66 -4.13
N GLY A 67 3.10 12.42 -3.47
CA GLY A 67 4.07 13.47 -3.15
C GLY A 67 4.70 14.11 -4.38
N GLU A 68 4.69 13.45 -5.53
CA GLU A 68 5.22 13.98 -6.78
C GLU A 68 4.20 14.79 -7.59
N ILE A 69 2.93 14.79 -7.19
CA ILE A 69 1.87 15.51 -7.90
C ILE A 69 1.83 16.97 -7.44
N GLU A 70 1.89 17.89 -8.38
CA GLU A 70 1.85 19.33 -8.10
C GLU A 70 0.45 19.85 -7.83
N GLU A 71 -0.56 19.38 -8.60
CA GLU A 71 -1.93 19.81 -8.43
C GLU A 71 -2.45 19.37 -7.06
N SER A 72 -2.78 20.33 -6.20
CA SER A 72 -3.08 20.08 -4.79
C SER A 72 -4.31 19.21 -4.55
N ASN A 73 -5.35 19.39 -5.36
CA ASN A 73 -6.58 18.62 -5.22
C ASN A 73 -6.38 17.15 -5.59
N ILE A 74 -5.70 16.89 -6.71
CA ILE A 74 -5.39 15.53 -7.16
C ILE A 74 -4.46 14.84 -6.17
N ARG A 75 -3.43 15.57 -5.70
CA ARG A 75 -2.52 15.05 -4.68
C ARG A 75 -3.27 14.61 -3.43
N ALA A 76 -4.17 15.48 -2.92
CA ALA A 76 -4.94 15.18 -1.73
C ALA A 76 -5.86 13.97 -1.91
N LEU A 77 -6.51 13.85 -3.06
CA LEU A 77 -7.37 12.71 -3.37
C LEU A 77 -6.57 11.41 -3.43
N LEU A 78 -5.42 11.42 -4.08
CA LEU A 78 -4.57 10.23 -4.16
C LEU A 78 -4.00 9.86 -2.78
N GLN A 79 -3.56 10.84 -2.00
CA GLN A 79 -3.10 10.59 -0.64
C GLN A 79 -4.18 9.93 0.22
N ARG A 80 -5.43 10.41 0.09
CA ARG A 80 -6.54 9.83 0.84
C ARG A 80 -6.77 8.37 0.48
N VAL A 81 -6.84 8.06 -0.82
CA VAL A 81 -7.01 6.67 -1.28
C VAL A 81 -5.87 5.80 -0.74
N ALA A 82 -4.64 6.26 -0.87
CA ALA A 82 -3.47 5.51 -0.43
C ALA A 82 -3.49 5.26 1.08
N GLU A 83 -3.78 6.27 1.89
CA GLU A 83 -3.84 6.13 3.35
C GLU A 83 -4.91 5.15 3.79
N VAL A 84 -6.09 5.24 3.20
CA VAL A 84 -7.19 4.33 3.52
C VAL A 84 -6.77 2.89 3.25
N TYR A 85 -6.17 2.62 2.10
CA TYR A 85 -5.80 1.26 1.74
C TYR A 85 -4.53 0.76 2.44
N VAL A 86 -3.58 1.62 2.77
CA VAL A 86 -2.48 1.23 3.68
C VAL A 86 -3.08 0.70 4.99
N ASN A 87 -4.02 1.44 5.57
CA ASN A 87 -4.66 1.03 6.81
C ASN A 87 -5.48 -0.24 6.66
N ARG A 88 -6.26 -0.37 5.60
CA ARG A 88 -7.09 -1.57 5.38
C ARG A 88 -6.25 -2.82 5.24
N PHE A 89 -5.18 -2.77 4.45
CA PHE A 89 -4.29 -3.92 4.31
C PHE A 89 -3.47 -4.19 5.58
N ASP A 90 -3.08 -3.14 6.29
CA ASP A 90 -2.34 -3.30 7.55
C ASP A 90 -3.21 -3.94 8.64
N HIS A 91 -4.50 -3.65 8.65
CA HIS A 91 -5.47 -4.18 9.61
C HIS A 91 -6.43 -5.18 8.96
N ALA A 92 -5.89 -6.02 8.09
CA ALA A 92 -6.68 -6.98 7.32
C ALA A 92 -7.40 -8.01 8.19
N GLU A 93 -6.92 -8.25 9.41
CA GLU A 93 -7.61 -9.11 10.37
C GLU A 93 -8.99 -8.57 10.75
N LYS A 94 -9.20 -7.26 10.61
CA LYS A 94 -10.49 -6.60 10.83
C LYS A 94 -11.36 -6.63 9.57
N GLU A 95 -10.75 -6.91 8.43
CA GLU A 95 -11.40 -6.96 7.11
C GLU A 95 -11.71 -8.41 6.68
N ARG A 96 -11.78 -9.30 7.64
CA ARG A 96 -11.89 -10.75 7.44
C ARG A 96 -12.96 -11.18 6.44
N GLY A 97 -14.12 -10.51 6.41
CA GLY A 97 -15.21 -10.80 5.48
C GLY A 97 -15.03 -10.18 4.10
N ASN A 98 -14.00 -9.36 3.90
CA ASN A 98 -13.80 -8.57 2.69
C ASN A 98 -12.59 -9.01 1.85
N PHE A 99 -12.13 -10.25 2.04
CA PHE A 99 -10.93 -10.74 1.35
C PHE A 99 -11.06 -10.63 -0.17
N GLU A 100 -12.16 -11.10 -0.73
CA GLU A 100 -12.36 -11.04 -2.19
C GLU A 100 -12.35 -9.61 -2.71
N PHE A 101 -12.99 -8.71 -1.98
CA PHE A 101 -12.99 -7.29 -2.33
C PHE A 101 -11.58 -6.71 -2.29
N LEU A 102 -10.83 -6.96 -1.23
CA LEU A 102 -9.45 -6.49 -1.11
C LEU A 102 -8.53 -7.07 -2.19
N GLN A 103 -8.75 -8.33 -2.58
CA GLN A 103 -8.02 -8.94 -3.69
C GLN A 103 -8.32 -8.26 -5.01
N THR A 104 -9.58 -7.91 -5.26
CA THR A 104 -9.96 -7.17 -6.47
C THR A 104 -9.31 -5.80 -6.48
N VAL A 105 -9.30 -5.10 -5.36
CA VAL A 105 -8.64 -3.79 -5.26
C VAL A 105 -7.14 -3.93 -5.56
N ARG A 106 -6.49 -4.91 -4.94
CA ARG A 106 -5.06 -5.15 -5.15
C ARG A 106 -4.71 -5.52 -6.59
N ALA A 107 -5.53 -6.38 -7.20
CA ALA A 107 -5.22 -6.92 -8.52
C ALA A 107 -5.62 -5.98 -9.66
N ASP A 108 -6.72 -5.25 -9.52
CA ASP A 108 -7.31 -4.48 -10.61
C ASP A 108 -7.26 -2.96 -10.38
N TYR A 109 -7.65 -2.48 -9.21
CA TYR A 109 -7.80 -1.04 -8.98
C TYR A 109 -6.50 -0.33 -8.62
N LEU A 110 -5.69 -0.88 -7.72
CA LEU A 110 -4.43 -0.24 -7.34
C LEU A 110 -3.43 -0.15 -8.49
N PRO A 111 -3.25 -1.20 -9.32
CA PRO A 111 -2.39 -1.07 -10.50
C PRO A 111 -2.89 -0.03 -11.49
N GLU A 112 -4.21 0.12 -11.66
CA GLU A 112 -4.78 1.12 -12.55
C GLU A 112 -4.53 2.54 -12.02
N VAL A 113 -4.73 2.77 -10.72
CA VAL A 113 -4.42 4.06 -10.10
C VAL A 113 -2.94 4.41 -10.27
N GLU A 114 -2.06 3.45 -10.04
CA GLU A 114 -0.62 3.65 -10.21
C GLU A 114 -0.29 4.11 -11.63
N LYS A 115 -0.85 3.41 -12.61
CA LYS A 115 -0.66 3.73 -14.02
C LYS A 115 -1.14 5.14 -14.34
N MET A 116 -2.34 5.48 -13.87
CA MET A 116 -2.91 6.81 -14.07
C MET A 116 -2.09 7.89 -13.39
N ALA A 117 -1.64 7.64 -12.16
CA ALA A 117 -0.82 8.58 -11.41
C ALA A 117 0.52 8.85 -12.11
N ARG A 118 1.19 7.82 -12.60
CA ARG A 118 2.46 7.97 -13.32
C ARG A 118 2.29 8.78 -14.60
N LYS A 119 1.23 8.53 -15.34
CA LYS A 119 0.91 9.32 -16.54
C LYS A 119 0.64 10.78 -16.19
N TYR A 120 -0.13 11.00 -15.12
CA TYR A 120 -0.47 12.35 -14.69
C TYR A 120 0.78 13.12 -14.25
N ILE A 121 1.67 12.49 -13.51
CA ILE A 121 2.95 13.09 -13.09
C ILE A 121 3.79 13.47 -14.31
N GLN A 122 3.85 12.61 -15.32
CA GLN A 122 4.57 12.92 -16.56
C GLN A 122 3.96 14.12 -17.28
N MET A 123 2.64 14.20 -17.33
CA MET A 123 1.96 15.35 -17.93
C MET A 123 2.28 16.66 -17.22
N GLU A 124 2.34 16.65 -15.88
CA GLU A 124 2.69 17.82 -15.11
C GLU A 124 4.14 18.29 -15.37
N LYS A 125 5.04 17.35 -15.67
CA LYS A 125 6.45 17.65 -15.98
C LYS A 125 6.65 18.21 -17.38
N LEU A 126 5.66 18.02 -18.27
CA LEU A 126 5.70 18.59 -19.60
C LEU A 126 5.30 20.07 -19.54
N ASP A 127 5.48 20.78 -20.65
CA ASP A 127 5.11 22.19 -20.77
C ASP A 127 3.66 22.42 -20.35
N GLU A 128 3.39 23.56 -19.71
CA GLU A 128 2.06 23.94 -19.21
C GLU A 128 0.97 23.88 -20.27
N THR A 129 1.33 24.12 -21.54
CA THR A 129 0.38 24.00 -22.65
C THR A 129 -0.14 22.58 -22.84
N ALA A 130 0.56 21.59 -22.30
CA ALA A 130 0.17 20.19 -22.35
C ALA A 130 -0.65 19.76 -21.11
N LYS A 131 -0.89 20.65 -20.16
CA LYS A 131 -1.76 20.34 -19.01
C LYS A 131 -3.18 20.18 -19.49
N ASP A 132 -3.57 18.93 -19.60
CA ASP A 132 -4.90 18.58 -20.05
C ASP A 132 -5.86 18.63 -18.87
N THR A 133 -6.68 19.67 -18.83
CA THR A 133 -7.75 19.84 -17.82
C THR A 133 -8.67 18.62 -17.79
N PHE A 134 -8.91 18.03 -18.97
CA PHE A 134 -9.74 16.84 -19.09
C PHE A 134 -9.11 15.64 -18.36
N ALA A 135 -7.80 15.44 -18.47
CA ALA A 135 -7.10 14.38 -17.78
C ALA A 135 -7.16 14.55 -16.25
N ALA A 136 -7.00 15.80 -15.78
CA ALA A 136 -7.12 16.11 -14.35
C ALA A 136 -8.54 15.81 -13.83
N GLU A 137 -9.56 16.22 -14.55
CA GLU A 137 -10.96 15.94 -14.18
C GLU A 137 -11.24 14.45 -14.17
N LYS A 138 -10.79 13.74 -15.18
CA LYS A 138 -11.01 12.30 -15.30
C LYS A 138 -10.32 11.54 -14.16
N PHE A 139 -9.07 11.87 -13.87
CA PHE A 139 -8.33 11.25 -12.79
C PHE A 139 -8.94 11.60 -11.43
N GLY A 140 -9.32 12.86 -11.23
CA GLY A 140 -10.00 13.29 -10.03
C GLY A 140 -11.28 12.53 -9.77
N LYS A 141 -12.12 12.35 -10.78
CA LYS A 141 -13.37 11.58 -10.68
C LYS A 141 -13.09 10.11 -10.35
N PHE A 142 -12.06 9.53 -10.95
CA PHE A 142 -11.68 8.17 -10.66
C PHE A 142 -11.32 8.01 -9.18
N LEU A 143 -10.54 8.94 -8.65
CA LEU A 143 -10.11 8.92 -7.24
C LEU A 143 -11.29 9.17 -6.29
N GLU A 144 -12.18 10.11 -6.62
CA GLU A 144 -13.37 10.41 -5.81
C GLU A 144 -14.31 9.22 -5.72
N ASN A 145 -14.39 8.41 -6.77
CA ASN A 145 -15.27 7.25 -6.86
C ASN A 145 -14.53 5.93 -6.60
N PHE A 146 -13.33 6.00 -6.05
CA PHE A 146 -12.55 4.79 -5.81
C PHE A 146 -13.31 3.84 -4.89
N PRO A 147 -13.34 2.52 -5.20
CA PRO A 147 -14.11 1.55 -4.42
C PRO A 147 -13.69 1.50 -2.95
N GLY A 148 -14.67 1.29 -2.07
CA GLY A 148 -14.40 1.11 -0.64
C GLY A 148 -14.12 2.38 0.14
N MET A 149 -14.35 3.54 -0.46
CA MET A 149 -14.15 4.85 0.21
C MET A 149 -15.42 5.40 0.84
N ASP A 150 -16.57 4.77 0.58
CA ASP A 150 -17.85 5.22 1.10
C ASP A 150 -17.93 5.04 2.61
N GLY A 151 -18.49 6.02 3.31
CA GLY A 151 -18.68 5.97 4.75
C GLY A 151 -17.43 6.31 5.57
N LEU A 152 -16.40 6.78 4.92
CA LEU A 152 -15.17 7.18 5.60
C LEU A 152 -15.09 8.67 5.86
#